data_34a2ba4abf6131a45a83ab15f2a88fef
#
_entry.id   34a2ba4abf6131a45a83ab15f2a88fef
#
_cell.length_a   1.000
_cell.length_b   1.000
_cell.length_c   1.000
_cell.angle_alpha   90.00
_cell.angle_beta   90.00
_cell.angle_gamma   90.00
#
_symmetry.space_group_name_H-M   'P 1'
#
loop_
_entity.id
_entity.type
_entity.pdbx_description
1 polymer ?
#
loop_
_entity_poly.entity_id
_entity_poly.type
_entity_poly.pdbx_seq_one_letter_code
_entity_poly.pdbx_strand_id
1 'polypeptide(L)'
;MNRREFSKAMAASASLLLPRVGLAASSARIEPATHPTRALHEFEKLQFGVSFHFSMNTFTGNDYETGGVPASTYNPTNLDVRQWIRTARDLGARYAVLTAKHMSGFALWDSANYDYDVAASPNKTDVVAEFVKACKEYKLKHGFYYCILDPHNEGKFDWDIPVKDDYYQLIKRQLTELHSRYPNTFYQLLDITWKLSQDQRWELYELIKKYSPHGILVMNQAYYQSRRNLGRICELKSWPTDVINAEDTMPPPEGHDPHVKFEGKTYYMPLEAWIPTGPPFKPLPPMNSWFWRPGFTTQSAEKIASEYNDCRQRHSNLLLNLSPDTSGRLPDEAVSNLHEAARIINRKS
;
A
#
# COMPACT_ATOMS: atom_id res chain seq x y z
N MET A 1 -62.26 16.04 -31.05
CA MET A 1 -61.05 16.20 -31.89
C MET A 1 -60.03 15.20 -31.40
N ASN A 2 -59.76 14.20 -32.24
CA ASN A 2 -59.11 12.95 -31.85
C ASN A 2 -57.58 13.02 -32.04
N ARG A 3 -56.87 12.41 -31.13
CA ARG A 3 -55.39 12.37 -31.06
C ARG A 3 -54.67 11.67 -32.21
N ARG A 4 -55.30 11.53 -33.39
CA ARG A 4 -54.75 10.77 -34.57
C ARG A 4 -54.39 11.62 -35.77
N GLU A 5 -54.51 12.94 -35.73
CA GLU A 5 -54.22 13.79 -36.90
C GLU A 5 -52.99 14.70 -36.79
N PHE A 6 -52.10 14.48 -35.81
CA PHE A 6 -50.90 15.29 -35.64
C PHE A 6 -49.61 14.61 -36.11
N SER A 7 -49.70 13.51 -36.89
CA SER A 7 -48.54 12.74 -37.30
C SER A 7 -48.34 12.64 -38.81
N LYS A 8 -48.71 13.63 -39.58
CA LYS A 8 -48.40 13.69 -41.02
C LYS A 8 -48.03 15.11 -41.49
N ALA A 9 -46.90 15.61 -41.01
CA ALA A 9 -46.20 16.70 -41.68
C ALA A 9 -44.84 16.85 -41.08
N MET A 10 -43.85 16.37 -41.79
CA MET A 10 -42.46 16.80 -41.89
C MET A 10 -41.49 15.62 -42.08
N ALA A 11 -41.44 15.13 -43.28
CA ALA A 11 -40.38 14.28 -43.77
C ALA A 11 -39.73 14.98 -44.98
N ALA A 12 -38.83 15.91 -44.68
CA ALA A 12 -37.80 16.39 -45.61
C ALA A 12 -36.73 17.08 -44.80
N SER A 13 -35.76 16.30 -44.30
CA SER A 13 -34.58 16.85 -43.70
C SER A 13 -33.34 16.28 -44.41
N ALA A 14 -32.63 17.16 -45.04
CA ALA A 14 -31.37 16.91 -45.73
C ALA A 14 -30.37 16.21 -44.83
N SER A 15 -29.83 15.09 -45.31
CA SER A 15 -28.70 14.39 -44.69
C SER A 15 -27.43 15.23 -44.90
N LEU A 16 -27.11 16.07 -43.95
CA LEU A 16 -25.77 16.66 -43.82
C LEU A 16 -24.85 15.54 -43.28
N LEU A 17 -24.08 14.98 -44.17
CA LEU A 17 -22.90 14.15 -43.90
C LEU A 17 -21.85 15.04 -43.21
N LEU A 18 -21.89 15.12 -41.89
CA LEU A 18 -20.76 15.63 -41.13
C LEU A 18 -19.66 14.56 -41.17
N PRO A 19 -18.42 14.90 -41.49
CA PRO A 19 -17.32 13.95 -41.38
C PRO A 19 -17.18 13.53 -39.91
N ARG A 20 -17.36 12.24 -39.64
CA ARG A 20 -16.90 11.66 -38.39
C ARG A 20 -15.39 11.78 -38.36
N VAL A 21 -14.88 12.86 -37.81
CA VAL A 21 -13.49 12.95 -37.34
C VAL A 21 -13.46 12.00 -36.12
N GLY A 22 -13.02 10.80 -36.37
CA GLY A 22 -12.65 9.85 -35.34
C GLY A 22 -11.42 10.38 -34.62
N LEU A 23 -11.61 11.23 -33.63
CA LEU A 23 -10.62 11.51 -32.61
C LEU A 23 -10.61 10.32 -31.66
N ALA A 24 -10.01 9.21 -32.09
CA ALA A 24 -9.35 8.31 -31.19
C ALA A 24 -8.07 9.04 -30.72
N ALA A 25 -8.22 9.95 -29.80
CA ALA A 25 -7.11 10.36 -28.97
C ALA A 25 -6.76 9.12 -28.15
N SER A 26 -5.81 8.33 -28.63
CA SER A 26 -5.05 7.39 -27.80
C SER A 26 -4.42 8.26 -26.72
N SER A 27 -5.08 8.37 -25.58
CA SER A 27 -4.42 8.97 -24.42
C SER A 27 -3.20 8.09 -24.16
N ALA A 28 -2.01 8.66 -24.31
CA ALA A 28 -0.79 7.92 -24.04
C ALA A 28 -0.90 7.30 -22.65
N ARG A 29 -0.58 6.01 -22.53
CA ARG A 29 -0.60 5.28 -21.25
C ARG A 29 0.28 6.01 -20.23
N ILE A 30 -0.20 6.16 -19.00
CA ILE A 30 0.61 6.70 -17.91
C ILE A 30 1.68 5.66 -17.56
N GLU A 31 2.94 5.95 -17.81
CA GLU A 31 4.05 5.03 -17.56
C GLU A 31 4.88 5.46 -16.34
N PRO A 32 5.55 4.52 -15.64
CA PRO A 32 6.62 4.84 -14.71
C PRO A 32 7.70 5.71 -15.35
N ALA A 33 8.33 6.54 -14.55
CA ALA A 33 9.23 7.58 -15.03
C ALA A 33 10.56 7.01 -15.58
N THR A 34 11.04 7.56 -16.70
CA THR A 34 12.37 7.25 -17.26
C THR A 34 13.47 8.19 -16.75
N HIS A 35 13.10 9.19 -15.97
CA HIS A 35 14.00 10.18 -15.37
C HIS A 35 13.42 10.61 -14.02
N PRO A 36 14.23 11.19 -13.12
CA PRO A 36 13.74 11.65 -11.84
C PRO A 36 12.66 12.73 -12.02
N THR A 37 11.43 12.39 -11.62
CA THR A 37 10.33 13.36 -11.55
C THR A 37 10.37 14.12 -10.24
N ARG A 38 9.62 15.24 -10.16
CA ARG A 38 9.45 15.96 -8.88
C ARG A 38 8.90 15.05 -7.78
N ALA A 39 7.94 14.18 -8.08
CA ALA A 39 7.34 13.26 -7.11
C ALA A 39 8.35 12.24 -6.57
N LEU A 40 9.19 11.65 -7.45
CA LEU A 40 10.24 10.72 -7.04
C LEU A 40 11.33 11.42 -6.23
N HIS A 41 11.77 12.62 -6.61
CA HIS A 41 12.72 13.39 -5.81
C HIS A 41 12.14 13.79 -4.43
N GLU A 42 10.85 14.13 -4.34
CA GLU A 42 10.21 14.37 -3.06
C GLU A 42 10.19 13.11 -2.21
N PHE A 43 9.89 11.95 -2.81
CA PHE A 43 9.92 10.66 -2.12
C PHE A 43 11.32 10.35 -1.56
N GLU A 44 12.37 10.44 -2.37
CA GLU A 44 13.76 10.20 -1.95
C GLU A 44 14.18 11.13 -0.80
N LYS A 45 13.78 12.41 -0.84
CA LYS A 45 14.09 13.39 0.22
C LYS A 45 13.40 13.10 1.55
N LEU A 46 12.29 12.35 1.55
CA LEU A 46 11.62 11.98 2.80
C LEU A 46 12.43 10.95 3.59
N GLN A 47 13.16 10.08 2.94
CA GLN A 47 14.08 9.05 3.46
C GLN A 47 13.46 8.07 4.47
N PHE A 48 12.51 8.50 5.30
CA PHE A 48 11.97 7.71 6.38
C PHE A 48 10.44 7.75 6.42
N GLY A 49 9.82 6.59 6.28
CA GLY A 49 8.40 6.34 6.50
C GLY A 49 8.16 5.24 7.52
N VAL A 50 6.93 5.13 7.95
CA VAL A 50 6.45 4.01 8.76
C VAL A 50 5.25 3.36 8.11
N SER A 51 5.14 2.04 8.23
CA SER A 51 3.90 1.31 7.95
C SER A 51 3.28 0.81 9.24
N PHE A 52 1.96 0.66 9.24
CA PHE A 52 1.22 0.08 10.36
C PHE A 52 0.52 -1.18 9.88
N HIS A 53 0.98 -2.34 10.36
CA HIS A 53 0.25 -3.58 10.21
C HIS A 53 -0.71 -3.74 11.37
N PHE A 54 -1.96 -3.44 11.10
CA PHE A 54 -3.09 -3.59 12.00
C PHE A 54 -4.30 -4.04 11.19
N SER A 55 -4.87 -5.19 11.50
CA SER A 55 -6.01 -5.76 10.76
C SER A 55 -6.57 -6.92 11.58
N MET A 56 -7.46 -7.72 11.00
CA MET A 56 -7.94 -8.99 11.55
C MET A 56 -6.79 -9.89 12.01
N ASN A 57 -5.67 -9.88 11.30
CA ASN A 57 -4.45 -10.63 11.61
C ASN A 57 -3.89 -10.35 13.02
N THR A 58 -4.04 -9.11 13.52
CA THR A 58 -3.68 -8.73 14.89
C THR A 58 -4.48 -9.53 15.93
N PHE A 59 -5.75 -9.82 15.64
CA PHE A 59 -6.67 -10.49 16.57
C PHE A 59 -6.60 -12.01 16.48
N THR A 60 -6.20 -12.55 15.34
CA THR A 60 -5.98 -13.99 15.16
C THR A 60 -4.55 -14.42 15.54
N GLY A 61 -3.62 -13.46 15.64
CA GLY A 61 -2.21 -13.74 15.91
C GLY A 61 -1.50 -14.44 14.74
N ASN A 62 -2.06 -14.36 13.53
CA ASN A 62 -1.56 -15.06 12.35
C ASN A 62 -1.29 -14.05 11.22
N ASP A 63 -0.04 -13.96 10.76
CA ASP A 63 0.33 -13.08 9.65
C ASP A 63 -0.28 -13.58 8.32
N TYR A 64 -0.53 -14.87 8.19
CA TYR A 64 -1.09 -15.53 6.99
C TYR A 64 -2.51 -16.03 7.27
N GLU A 65 -3.48 -15.14 7.22
CA GLU A 65 -4.89 -15.49 7.44
C GLU A 65 -5.44 -16.28 6.25
N THR A 66 -6.20 -17.34 6.55
CA THR A 66 -6.71 -18.27 5.53
C THR A 66 -8.16 -17.98 5.12
N GLY A 67 -8.77 -16.93 5.67
CA GLY A 67 -10.17 -16.57 5.43
C GLY A 67 -11.13 -17.22 6.42
N GLY A 68 -12.40 -16.82 6.35
CA GLY A 68 -13.48 -17.39 7.18
C GLY A 68 -13.54 -16.88 8.63
N VAL A 69 -12.71 -15.91 9.01
CA VAL A 69 -12.75 -15.31 10.34
C VAL A 69 -13.96 -14.37 10.44
N PRO A 70 -14.84 -14.51 11.47
CA PRO A 70 -15.96 -13.59 11.63
C PRO A 70 -15.51 -12.14 11.85
N ALA A 71 -16.22 -11.16 11.29
CA ALA A 71 -15.94 -9.75 11.50
C ALA A 71 -15.96 -9.35 13.00
N SER A 72 -16.75 -10.05 13.82
CA SER A 72 -16.81 -9.86 15.27
C SER A 72 -15.50 -10.14 16.01
N THR A 73 -14.54 -10.84 15.41
CA THR A 73 -13.21 -11.07 15.97
C THR A 73 -12.38 -9.78 16.04
N TYR A 74 -12.59 -8.85 15.08
CA TYR A 74 -11.95 -7.54 15.13
C TYR A 74 -12.63 -6.66 16.17
N ASN A 75 -11.98 -6.47 17.33
CA ASN A 75 -12.54 -5.69 18.43
C ASN A 75 -11.46 -4.95 19.23
N PRO A 76 -10.83 -3.92 18.71
CA PRO A 76 -9.90 -3.10 19.48
C PRO A 76 -10.61 -2.36 20.62
N THR A 77 -10.12 -2.54 21.84
CA THR A 77 -10.78 -2.04 23.07
C THR A 77 -10.39 -0.62 23.45
N ASN A 78 -9.28 -0.12 22.89
CA ASN A 78 -8.74 1.21 23.19
C ASN A 78 -8.03 1.82 21.97
N LEU A 79 -8.69 1.77 20.81
CA LEU A 79 -8.12 2.22 19.53
C LEU A 79 -7.66 3.68 19.58
N ASP A 80 -6.37 3.93 19.36
CA ASP A 80 -5.78 5.27 19.37
C ASP A 80 -4.81 5.47 18.17
N VAL A 81 -5.39 5.68 17.00
CA VAL A 81 -4.62 5.93 15.77
C VAL A 81 -3.77 7.21 15.86
N ARG A 82 -4.19 8.18 16.66
CA ARG A 82 -3.39 9.40 16.89
C ARG A 82 -2.08 9.09 17.62
N GLN A 83 -2.08 8.13 18.57
CA GLN A 83 -0.87 7.66 19.24
C GLN A 83 0.10 7.05 18.23
N TRP A 84 -0.38 6.25 17.27
CA TRP A 84 0.48 5.66 16.23
C TRP A 84 1.22 6.76 15.44
N ILE A 85 0.47 7.72 14.93
CA ILE A 85 1.02 8.78 14.07
C ILE A 85 1.89 9.76 14.85
N ARG A 86 1.54 10.06 16.11
CA ARG A 86 2.39 10.85 16.99
C ARG A 86 3.74 10.16 17.22
N THR A 87 3.72 8.87 17.55
CA THR A 87 4.93 8.06 17.74
C THR A 87 5.80 8.03 16.48
N ALA A 88 5.17 7.83 15.31
CA ALA A 88 5.87 7.87 14.03
C ALA A 88 6.55 9.22 13.76
N ARG A 89 5.83 10.33 14.00
CA ARG A 89 6.41 11.69 13.89
C ARG A 89 7.58 11.89 14.85
N ASP A 90 7.43 11.45 16.09
CA ASP A 90 8.46 11.60 17.13
C ASP A 90 9.70 10.75 16.84
N LEU A 91 9.54 9.62 16.15
CA LEU A 91 10.62 8.81 15.59
C LEU A 91 11.36 9.52 14.43
N GLY A 92 10.73 10.49 13.78
CA GLY A 92 11.29 11.23 12.65
C GLY A 92 10.73 10.85 11.29
N ALA A 93 9.69 10.00 11.24
CA ALA A 93 9.03 9.64 9.99
C ALA A 93 8.40 10.87 9.31
N ARG A 94 8.36 10.83 7.98
CA ARG A 94 7.82 11.89 7.12
C ARG A 94 6.57 11.46 6.36
N TYR A 95 6.35 10.16 6.22
CA TYR A 95 5.14 9.58 5.66
C TYR A 95 4.75 8.34 6.45
N ALA A 96 3.49 7.98 6.36
CA ALA A 96 2.92 6.82 7.03
C ALA A 96 2.04 6.04 6.06
N VAL A 97 2.04 4.71 6.17
CA VAL A 97 1.29 3.78 5.31
C VAL A 97 0.46 2.86 6.21
N LEU A 98 -0.85 2.79 5.98
CA LEU A 98 -1.76 1.92 6.73
C LEU A 98 -2.13 0.70 5.89
N THR A 99 -2.13 -0.49 6.49
CA THR A 99 -2.78 -1.68 5.90
C THR A 99 -4.29 -1.47 5.85
N ALA A 100 -4.80 -0.74 4.84
CA ALA A 100 -6.24 -0.51 4.70
C ALA A 100 -7.00 -1.83 4.53
N LYS A 101 -6.42 -2.79 3.81
CA LYS A 101 -6.87 -4.18 3.69
C LYS A 101 -5.67 -5.10 3.54
N HIS A 102 -5.54 -6.10 4.42
CA HIS A 102 -4.55 -7.17 4.33
C HIS A 102 -5.17 -8.45 3.78
N MET A 103 -4.41 -9.54 3.70
CA MET A 103 -4.85 -10.82 3.13
C MET A 103 -6.02 -11.49 3.88
N SER A 104 -6.36 -11.05 5.09
CA SER A 104 -7.60 -11.50 5.76
C SER A 104 -8.87 -11.12 4.99
N GLY A 105 -8.78 -10.16 4.06
CA GLY A 105 -9.91 -9.59 3.34
C GLY A 105 -10.67 -8.51 4.12
N PHE A 106 -10.41 -8.34 5.41
CA PHE A 106 -11.10 -7.39 6.27
C PHE A 106 -10.68 -5.94 5.96
N ALA A 107 -11.66 -5.09 5.64
CA ALA A 107 -11.44 -3.69 5.32
C ALA A 107 -11.48 -2.83 6.59
N LEU A 108 -10.46 -1.98 6.79
CA LEU A 108 -10.37 -1.05 7.93
C LEU A 108 -11.14 0.26 7.74
N TRP A 109 -12.02 0.33 6.75
CA TRP A 109 -12.95 1.45 6.52
C TRP A 109 -14.36 0.93 6.31
N ASP A 110 -15.37 1.75 6.62
CA ASP A 110 -16.77 1.49 6.29
C ASP A 110 -16.96 1.63 4.77
N SER A 111 -16.97 0.49 4.09
CA SER A 111 -16.99 0.39 2.63
C SER A 111 -18.41 0.34 2.09
N ALA A 112 -18.75 1.23 1.18
CA ALA A 112 -20.02 1.19 0.48
C ALA A 112 -20.15 0.00 -0.52
N ASN A 113 -19.05 -0.73 -0.75
CA ASN A 113 -18.96 -1.80 -1.75
C ASN A 113 -18.72 -3.19 -1.15
N TYR A 114 -18.67 -3.30 0.18
CA TYR A 114 -18.22 -4.52 0.86
C TYR A 114 -18.77 -4.58 2.27
N ASP A 115 -19.11 -5.76 2.76
CA ASP A 115 -19.73 -5.98 4.07
C ASP A 115 -18.83 -6.71 5.10
N TYR A 116 -17.60 -7.08 4.70
CA TYR A 116 -16.60 -7.64 5.60
C TYR A 116 -15.59 -6.56 6.00
N ASP A 117 -16.06 -5.62 6.83
CA ASP A 117 -15.34 -4.42 7.21
C ASP A 117 -15.61 -3.99 8.66
N VAL A 118 -15.11 -2.84 9.05
CA VAL A 118 -15.27 -2.30 10.41
C VAL A 118 -16.73 -2.08 10.80
N ALA A 119 -17.63 -1.78 9.86
CA ALA A 119 -19.05 -1.56 10.16
C ALA A 119 -19.75 -2.85 10.61
N ALA A 120 -19.25 -4.02 10.17
CA ALA A 120 -19.73 -5.34 10.58
C ALA A 120 -19.12 -5.84 11.91
N SER A 121 -18.15 -5.12 12.48
CA SER A 121 -17.43 -5.50 13.70
C SER A 121 -18.00 -4.82 14.96
N PRO A 122 -17.63 -5.28 16.17
CA PRO A 122 -17.98 -4.59 17.41
C PRO A 122 -17.44 -3.16 17.51
N ASN A 123 -16.21 -2.93 17.05
CA ASN A 123 -15.64 -1.60 16.97
C ASN A 123 -15.78 -1.04 15.55
N LYS A 124 -16.74 -0.14 15.37
CA LYS A 124 -17.11 0.40 14.05
C LYS A 124 -16.31 1.62 13.61
N THR A 125 -15.19 1.90 14.26
CA THR A 125 -14.37 3.06 13.91
C THR A 125 -13.74 2.85 12.51
N ASP A 126 -13.99 3.79 11.61
CA ASP A 126 -13.26 3.87 10.33
C ASP A 126 -11.80 4.26 10.60
N VAL A 127 -10.94 3.24 10.63
CA VAL A 127 -9.51 3.40 10.96
C VAL A 127 -8.79 4.18 9.87
N VAL A 128 -9.21 4.01 8.61
CA VAL A 128 -8.64 4.76 7.48
C VAL A 128 -8.93 6.25 7.62
N ALA A 129 -10.15 6.62 7.99
CA ALA A 129 -10.52 8.01 8.21
C ALA A 129 -9.72 8.63 9.38
N GLU A 130 -9.62 7.93 10.52
CA GLU A 130 -8.85 8.41 11.67
C GLU A 130 -7.35 8.50 11.36
N PHE A 131 -6.82 7.57 10.56
CA PHE A 131 -5.42 7.58 10.11
C PHE A 131 -5.12 8.80 9.25
N VAL A 132 -5.93 9.08 8.22
CA VAL A 132 -5.74 10.25 7.34
C VAL A 132 -5.84 11.55 8.14
N LYS A 133 -6.82 11.64 9.05
CA LYS A 133 -6.98 12.79 9.96
C LYS A 133 -5.76 13.00 10.85
N ALA A 134 -5.24 11.94 11.47
CA ALA A 134 -4.05 11.99 12.30
C ALA A 134 -2.80 12.38 11.48
N CYS A 135 -2.61 11.80 10.29
CA CYS A 135 -1.51 12.18 9.40
C CYS A 135 -1.55 13.67 9.05
N LYS A 136 -2.72 14.22 8.75
CA LYS A 136 -2.89 15.66 8.51
C LYS A 136 -2.55 16.50 9.73
N GLU A 137 -3.02 16.10 10.92
CA GLU A 137 -2.76 16.80 12.19
C GLU A 137 -1.25 16.84 12.50
N TYR A 138 -0.56 15.71 12.36
CA TYR A 138 0.87 15.60 12.67
C TYR A 138 1.79 15.88 11.47
N LYS A 139 1.24 16.33 10.33
CA LYS A 139 1.96 16.73 9.11
C LYS A 139 2.79 15.61 8.47
N LEU A 140 2.33 14.36 8.57
CA LEU A 140 2.86 13.26 7.81
C LEU A 140 2.10 13.12 6.49
N LYS A 141 2.79 12.75 5.42
CA LYS A 141 2.11 12.33 4.19
C LYS A 141 1.48 10.94 4.44
N HIS A 142 0.23 10.73 4.02
CA HIS A 142 -0.46 9.46 4.20
C HIS A 142 -0.37 8.58 2.96
N GLY A 143 -0.37 7.28 3.16
CA GLY A 143 -0.45 6.26 2.13
C GLY A 143 -1.23 5.04 2.59
N PHE A 144 -1.56 4.17 1.65
CA PHE A 144 -2.27 2.94 1.93
C PHE A 144 -1.50 1.73 1.40
N TYR A 145 -1.64 0.65 2.11
CA TYR A 145 -1.32 -0.70 1.66
C TYR A 145 -2.64 -1.43 1.37
N TYR A 146 -2.66 -2.20 0.30
CA TYR A 146 -3.78 -3.04 -0.09
C TYR A 146 -3.27 -4.37 -0.64
N CYS A 147 -3.69 -5.48 -0.05
CA CYS A 147 -3.33 -6.82 -0.48
C CYS A 147 -4.30 -7.36 -1.54
N ILE A 148 -3.74 -7.90 -2.62
CA ILE A 148 -4.51 -8.57 -3.69
C ILE A 148 -4.93 -9.98 -3.27
N LEU A 149 -4.07 -10.72 -2.55
CA LEU A 149 -4.43 -12.03 -2.01
C LEU A 149 -5.47 -11.87 -0.91
N ASP A 150 -6.58 -12.58 -1.03
CA ASP A 150 -7.74 -12.46 -0.14
C ASP A 150 -8.51 -13.79 -0.08
N PRO A 151 -8.12 -14.70 0.82
CA PRO A 151 -8.78 -15.99 0.97
C PRO A 151 -10.26 -15.89 1.35
N HIS A 152 -10.70 -14.80 1.98
CA HIS A 152 -12.11 -14.58 2.31
C HIS A 152 -12.98 -14.50 1.04
N ASN A 153 -12.52 -13.73 0.04
CA ASN A 153 -13.23 -13.59 -1.24
C ASN A 153 -12.88 -14.68 -2.26
N GLU A 154 -11.65 -15.21 -2.22
CA GLU A 154 -11.19 -16.23 -3.15
C GLU A 154 -11.60 -17.65 -2.71
N GLY A 155 -12.03 -17.83 -1.46
CA GLY A 155 -12.45 -19.12 -0.87
C GLY A 155 -11.29 -20.03 -0.49
N LYS A 156 -10.04 -19.63 -0.73
CA LYS A 156 -8.83 -20.37 -0.33
C LYS A 156 -7.60 -19.47 -0.31
N PHE A 157 -6.63 -19.90 0.48
CA PHE A 157 -5.30 -19.31 0.49
C PHE A 157 -4.45 -19.92 -0.62
N ASP A 158 -4.04 -19.13 -1.61
CA ASP A 158 -3.22 -19.61 -2.71
C ASP A 158 -2.42 -18.45 -3.33
N TRP A 159 -1.10 -18.59 -3.35
CA TRP A 159 -0.17 -17.57 -3.83
C TRP A 159 -0.16 -17.41 -5.36
N ASP A 160 -0.45 -18.47 -6.09
CA ASP A 160 -0.15 -18.57 -7.53
C ASP A 160 -1.40 -18.52 -8.41
N ILE A 161 -2.57 -18.82 -7.84
CA ILE A 161 -3.80 -18.79 -8.63
C ILE A 161 -4.18 -17.34 -8.95
N PRO A 162 -4.36 -17.02 -10.26
CA PRO A 162 -4.83 -15.71 -10.67
C PRO A 162 -6.18 -15.36 -10.03
N VAL A 163 -6.39 -14.08 -9.77
CA VAL A 163 -7.67 -13.58 -9.25
C VAL A 163 -8.78 -13.79 -10.28
N LYS A 164 -9.99 -14.12 -9.79
CA LYS A 164 -11.18 -14.24 -10.62
C LYS A 164 -11.73 -12.85 -10.98
N ASP A 165 -12.47 -12.76 -12.09
CA ASP A 165 -12.98 -11.48 -12.59
C ASP A 165 -13.91 -10.77 -11.59
N ASP A 166 -14.79 -11.48 -10.91
CA ASP A 166 -15.71 -10.92 -9.91
C ASP A 166 -14.94 -10.28 -8.74
N TYR A 167 -13.92 -10.97 -8.24
CA TYR A 167 -13.05 -10.44 -7.18
C TYR A 167 -12.18 -9.29 -7.71
N TYR A 168 -11.69 -9.35 -8.95
CA TYR A 168 -10.98 -8.22 -9.56
C TYR A 168 -11.85 -6.96 -9.64
N GLN A 169 -13.14 -7.10 -9.99
CA GLN A 169 -14.06 -5.96 -10.00
C GLN A 169 -14.29 -5.41 -8.58
N LEU A 170 -14.29 -6.25 -7.54
CA LEU A 170 -14.33 -5.78 -6.15
C LEU A 170 -13.08 -4.97 -5.81
N ILE A 171 -11.87 -5.45 -6.14
CA ILE A 171 -10.61 -4.71 -5.96
C ILE A 171 -10.70 -3.31 -6.58
N LYS A 172 -11.18 -3.23 -7.82
CA LYS A 172 -11.36 -1.95 -8.54
C LYS A 172 -12.31 -1.00 -7.81
N ARG A 173 -13.47 -1.51 -7.35
CA ARG A 173 -14.43 -0.69 -6.60
C ARG A 173 -13.85 -0.20 -5.28
N GLN A 174 -13.16 -1.06 -4.52
CA GLN A 174 -12.54 -0.69 -3.25
C GLN A 174 -11.43 0.34 -3.43
N LEU A 175 -10.52 0.16 -4.40
CA LEU A 175 -9.46 1.14 -4.69
C LEU A 175 -10.03 2.45 -5.23
N THR A 176 -11.09 2.40 -6.06
CA THR A 176 -11.80 3.61 -6.50
C THR A 176 -12.40 4.35 -5.31
N GLU A 177 -13.02 3.64 -4.38
CA GLU A 177 -13.61 4.20 -3.18
C GLU A 177 -12.54 4.88 -2.30
N LEU A 178 -11.45 4.19 -1.97
CA LEU A 178 -10.37 4.74 -1.18
C LEU A 178 -9.78 6.02 -1.80
N HIS A 179 -9.42 5.96 -3.08
CA HIS A 179 -8.79 7.08 -3.75
C HIS A 179 -9.74 8.23 -4.10
N SER A 180 -11.04 7.98 -4.27
CA SER A 180 -12.05 9.05 -4.42
C SER A 180 -12.36 9.75 -3.09
N ARG A 181 -12.35 9.02 -1.95
CA ARG A 181 -12.49 9.62 -0.61
C ARG A 181 -11.25 10.40 -0.20
N TYR A 182 -10.05 9.92 -0.59
CA TYR A 182 -8.76 10.50 -0.21
C TYR A 182 -7.90 10.78 -1.44
N PRO A 183 -8.30 11.78 -2.28
CA PRO A 183 -7.53 12.14 -3.47
C PRO A 183 -6.16 12.74 -3.08
N ASN A 184 -5.19 12.61 -3.99
CA ASN A 184 -3.80 13.01 -3.76
C ASN A 184 -3.12 12.23 -2.61
N THR A 185 -3.52 10.98 -2.41
CA THR A 185 -2.79 10.03 -1.56
C THR A 185 -1.33 9.98 -2.00
N PHE A 186 -0.42 10.17 -1.04
CA PHE A 186 1.01 10.27 -1.35
C PHE A 186 1.63 8.93 -1.76
N TYR A 187 1.16 7.83 -1.19
CA TYR A 187 1.77 6.52 -1.37
C TYR A 187 0.69 5.43 -1.43
N GLN A 188 0.78 4.56 -2.42
CA GLN A 188 -0.04 3.35 -2.49
C GLN A 188 0.85 2.14 -2.72
N LEU A 189 0.79 1.18 -1.81
CA LEU A 189 1.40 -0.14 -1.99
C LEU A 189 0.31 -1.16 -2.33
N LEU A 190 0.47 -1.85 -3.45
CA LEU A 190 -0.30 -3.04 -3.80
C LEU A 190 0.58 -4.26 -3.60
N ASP A 191 0.10 -5.19 -2.79
CA ASP A 191 0.85 -6.39 -2.43
C ASP A 191 0.30 -7.64 -3.12
N ILE A 192 1.18 -8.61 -3.38
CA ILE A 192 0.88 -9.89 -4.04
C ILE A 192 0.28 -9.67 -5.45
N THR A 193 0.79 -8.67 -6.14
CA THR A 193 0.28 -8.24 -7.46
C THR A 193 0.62 -9.20 -8.59
N TRP A 194 1.47 -10.19 -8.40
CA TRP A 194 1.73 -11.23 -9.39
C TRP A 194 0.51 -12.14 -9.66
N LYS A 195 -0.50 -12.14 -8.78
CA LYS A 195 -1.79 -12.80 -9.00
C LYS A 195 -2.64 -12.10 -10.07
N LEU A 196 -2.34 -10.85 -10.40
CA LEU A 196 -2.99 -10.08 -11.45
C LEU A 196 -2.30 -10.30 -12.80
N SER A 197 -3.05 -10.29 -13.88
CA SER A 197 -2.48 -10.18 -15.21
C SER A 197 -1.77 -8.83 -15.40
N GLN A 198 -0.89 -8.73 -16.40
CA GLN A 198 -0.21 -7.48 -16.69
C GLN A 198 -1.19 -6.35 -17.03
N ASP A 199 -2.26 -6.63 -17.80
CA ASP A 199 -3.28 -5.64 -18.13
C ASP A 199 -4.05 -5.18 -16.89
N GLN A 200 -4.41 -6.09 -15.98
CA GLN A 200 -5.05 -5.74 -14.71
C GLN A 200 -4.14 -4.84 -13.84
N ARG A 201 -2.84 -5.11 -13.79
CA ARG A 201 -1.88 -4.24 -13.07
C ARG A 201 -1.81 -2.84 -13.68
N TRP A 202 -1.78 -2.75 -15.02
CA TRP A 202 -1.81 -1.46 -15.72
C TRP A 202 -3.10 -0.70 -15.44
N GLU A 203 -4.25 -1.38 -15.47
CA GLU A 203 -5.54 -0.75 -15.17
C GLU A 203 -5.59 -0.18 -13.75
N LEU A 204 -5.09 -0.91 -12.74
CA LEU A 204 -4.99 -0.40 -11.37
C LEU A 204 -3.99 0.74 -11.24
N TYR A 205 -2.87 0.69 -11.94
CA TYR A 205 -1.89 1.77 -11.97
C TYR A 205 -2.52 3.06 -12.49
N GLU A 206 -3.17 3.01 -13.63
CA GLU A 206 -3.84 4.17 -14.25
C GLU A 206 -5.01 4.68 -13.38
N LEU A 207 -5.80 3.77 -12.79
CA LEU A 207 -6.89 4.12 -11.88
C LEU A 207 -6.37 4.93 -10.68
N ILE A 208 -5.31 4.47 -10.02
CA ILE A 208 -4.74 5.15 -8.86
C ILE A 208 -4.11 6.48 -9.25
N LYS A 209 -3.35 6.52 -10.35
CA LYS A 209 -2.73 7.75 -10.87
C LYS A 209 -3.78 8.80 -11.29
N LYS A 210 -4.97 8.40 -11.71
CA LYS A 210 -6.07 9.33 -12.01
C LYS A 210 -6.47 10.16 -10.78
N TYR A 211 -6.51 9.55 -9.58
CA TYR A 211 -6.86 10.24 -8.34
C TYR A 211 -5.64 10.87 -7.64
N SER A 212 -4.46 10.30 -7.85
CA SER A 212 -3.22 10.69 -7.19
C SER A 212 -2.08 10.80 -8.21
N PRO A 213 -2.10 11.79 -9.13
CA PRO A 213 -1.16 11.87 -10.26
C PRO A 213 0.30 12.05 -9.81
N HIS A 214 0.52 12.58 -8.62
CA HIS A 214 1.85 12.75 -8.01
C HIS A 214 2.11 11.75 -6.87
N GLY A 215 1.20 10.82 -6.64
CA GLY A 215 1.38 9.75 -5.66
C GLY A 215 2.39 8.71 -6.16
N ILE A 216 3.10 8.11 -5.23
CA ILE A 216 4.02 6.99 -5.47
C ILE A 216 3.20 5.70 -5.46
N LEU A 217 3.20 4.96 -6.56
CA LEU A 217 2.58 3.65 -6.61
C LEU A 217 3.66 2.57 -6.60
N VAL A 218 3.56 1.68 -5.63
CA VAL A 218 4.43 0.53 -5.46
C VAL A 218 3.64 -0.75 -5.66
N MET A 219 4.06 -1.55 -6.63
CA MET A 219 3.63 -2.95 -6.72
C MET A 219 4.73 -3.81 -6.13
N ASN A 220 4.45 -4.48 -5.01
CA ASN A 220 5.45 -5.27 -4.30
C ASN A 220 6.04 -6.34 -5.22
N GLN A 221 7.37 -6.40 -5.28
CA GLN A 221 8.14 -7.27 -6.16
C GLN A 221 8.50 -8.62 -5.52
N ALA A 222 8.08 -8.87 -4.26
CA ALA A 222 8.50 -10.04 -3.49
C ALA A 222 10.03 -10.21 -3.48
N TYR A 223 10.76 -9.11 -3.34
CA TYR A 223 12.22 -9.03 -3.48
C TYR A 223 12.98 -9.94 -2.51
N TYR A 224 12.40 -10.28 -1.37
CA TYR A 224 12.99 -11.19 -0.39
C TYR A 224 13.29 -12.59 -0.94
N GLN A 225 12.56 -13.05 -1.97
CA GLN A 225 12.85 -14.33 -2.61
C GLN A 225 14.20 -14.32 -3.36
N SER A 226 14.74 -13.15 -3.61
CA SER A 226 16.03 -12.96 -4.27
C SER A 226 17.20 -12.75 -3.32
N ARG A 227 17.04 -12.95 -2.00
CA ARG A 227 18.13 -12.86 -1.00
C ARG A 227 19.42 -13.58 -1.39
N ARG A 228 19.34 -14.58 -2.27
CA ARG A 228 20.50 -15.30 -2.82
C ARG A 228 21.19 -14.53 -3.96
N ASN A 229 20.61 -13.43 -4.45
CA ASN A 229 21.07 -12.67 -5.62
C ASN A 229 21.10 -11.16 -5.35
N LEU A 230 21.63 -10.74 -4.20
CA LEU A 230 21.74 -9.34 -3.76
C LEU A 230 22.47 -8.38 -4.74
N GLY A 231 22.92 -8.82 -5.88
CA GLY A 231 23.49 -8.00 -6.94
C GLY A 231 22.68 -7.94 -8.24
N ARG A 232 21.49 -8.55 -8.25
CA ARG A 232 20.59 -8.49 -9.42
C ARG A 232 19.25 -8.03 -8.96
N ILE A 233 18.92 -6.77 -9.26
CA ILE A 233 17.54 -6.30 -9.23
C ILE A 233 16.79 -7.15 -10.20
N CYS A 234 16.00 -8.00 -9.64
CA CYS A 234 15.41 -9.15 -10.23
C CYS A 234 14.38 -8.77 -11.28
N GLU A 235 13.99 -9.76 -12.01
CA GLU A 235 12.77 -9.73 -12.79
C GLU A 235 11.69 -8.89 -12.10
N LEU A 236 11.28 -7.78 -12.73
CA LEU A 236 10.17 -6.98 -12.26
C LEU A 236 8.87 -7.75 -12.48
N LYS A 237 8.58 -8.71 -11.58
CA LYS A 237 7.42 -9.59 -11.67
C LYS A 237 6.09 -8.85 -11.60
N SER A 238 6.08 -7.66 -10.99
CA SER A 238 4.88 -6.87 -10.74
C SER A 238 4.99 -5.49 -11.38
N TRP A 239 5.21 -5.44 -12.68
CA TRP A 239 5.20 -4.24 -13.46
C TRP A 239 3.75 -3.79 -13.79
N PRO A 240 3.37 -2.46 -13.77
CA PRO A 240 4.24 -1.29 -13.54
C PRO A 240 4.41 -0.92 -12.06
N THR A 241 5.50 -0.23 -11.73
CA THR A 241 5.78 0.29 -10.38
C THR A 241 6.66 1.56 -10.47
N ASP A 242 6.51 2.51 -9.55
CA ASP A 242 7.35 3.72 -9.49
C ASP A 242 8.62 3.50 -8.66
N VAL A 243 8.60 2.56 -7.72
CA VAL A 243 9.65 2.33 -6.73
C VAL A 243 9.88 0.83 -6.58
N ILE A 244 11.11 0.43 -6.35
CA ILE A 244 11.44 -0.94 -5.96
C ILE A 244 11.27 -1.06 -4.45
N ASN A 245 10.37 -1.93 -4.01
CA ASN A 245 10.20 -2.26 -2.60
C ASN A 245 11.00 -3.51 -2.26
N ALA A 246 11.91 -3.41 -1.29
CA ALA A 246 12.74 -4.50 -0.79
C ALA A 246 12.17 -4.98 0.55
N GLU A 247 11.21 -5.89 0.49
CA GLU A 247 10.54 -6.43 1.67
C GLU A 247 11.48 -7.27 2.53
N ASP A 248 11.51 -6.96 3.84
CA ASP A 248 12.38 -7.60 4.87
C ASP A 248 13.83 -7.76 4.39
N THR A 249 14.31 -6.78 3.62
CA THR A 249 15.63 -6.81 2.97
C THR A 249 16.24 -5.42 2.97
N MET A 250 17.49 -5.34 3.46
CA MET A 250 18.27 -4.10 3.43
C MET A 250 18.80 -3.82 2.02
N PRO A 251 19.00 -2.54 1.65
CA PRO A 251 19.63 -2.19 0.38
C PRO A 251 21.04 -2.79 0.26
N PRO A 252 21.53 -3.05 -0.96
CA PRO A 252 22.86 -3.60 -1.16
C PRO A 252 23.94 -2.66 -0.56
N PRO A 253 25.08 -3.23 -0.05
CA PRO A 253 26.12 -2.42 0.60
C PRO A 253 26.71 -1.33 -0.27
N GLU A 254 26.80 -1.55 -1.58
CA GLU A 254 27.28 -0.57 -2.58
C GLU A 254 26.27 0.55 -2.87
N GLY A 255 25.09 0.45 -2.33
CA GLY A 255 23.99 1.36 -2.63
C GLY A 255 23.14 0.91 -3.82
N HIS A 256 22.02 1.59 -4.03
CA HIS A 256 21.09 1.32 -5.13
C HIS A 256 21.30 2.32 -6.28
N ASP A 257 21.49 1.81 -7.50
CA ASP A 257 21.38 2.62 -8.71
C ASP A 257 19.91 2.66 -9.16
N PRO A 258 19.26 3.84 -9.13
CA PRO A 258 17.86 3.95 -9.52
C PRO A 258 17.61 3.75 -11.03
N HIS A 259 18.64 3.66 -11.87
CA HIS A 259 18.50 3.45 -13.31
C HIS A 259 18.33 1.98 -13.67
N VAL A 260 17.09 1.52 -13.65
CA VAL A 260 16.71 0.11 -13.85
C VAL A 260 16.35 -0.15 -15.30
N LYS A 261 17.02 -1.13 -15.92
CA LYS A 261 16.70 -1.59 -17.29
C LYS A 261 15.62 -2.65 -17.24
N PHE A 262 14.52 -2.42 -17.96
CA PHE A 262 13.42 -3.36 -18.10
C PHE A 262 12.82 -3.26 -19.52
N GLU A 263 12.60 -4.40 -20.18
CA GLU A 263 12.02 -4.49 -21.54
C GLU A 263 12.66 -3.52 -22.56
N GLY A 264 13.99 -3.40 -22.52
CA GLY A 264 14.75 -2.55 -23.46
C GLY A 264 14.73 -1.05 -23.17
N LYS A 265 14.04 -0.60 -22.11
CA LYS A 265 13.95 0.80 -21.66
C LYS A 265 14.61 0.97 -20.31
N THR A 266 15.16 2.14 -20.02
CA THR A 266 15.69 2.48 -18.69
C THR A 266 14.67 3.34 -17.96
N TYR A 267 14.33 2.95 -16.74
CA TYR A 267 13.42 3.67 -15.84
C TYR A 267 14.18 4.19 -14.63
N TYR A 268 13.64 5.24 -14.02
CA TYR A 268 14.16 5.77 -12.75
C TYR A 268 13.32 5.26 -11.60
N MET A 269 13.88 4.32 -10.83
CA MET A 269 13.19 3.61 -9.74
C MET A 269 14.01 3.68 -8.46
N PRO A 270 13.74 4.61 -7.55
CA PRO A 270 14.30 4.59 -6.20
C PRO A 270 14.01 3.27 -5.48
N LEU A 271 14.84 2.93 -4.51
CA LEU A 271 14.65 1.77 -3.63
C LEU A 271 14.04 2.22 -2.29
N GLU A 272 13.14 1.39 -1.78
CA GLU A 272 12.62 1.45 -0.41
C GLU A 272 12.85 0.11 0.27
N ALA A 273 13.57 0.10 1.39
CA ALA A 273 13.67 -1.05 2.26
C ALA A 273 12.48 -1.06 3.21
N TRP A 274 11.65 -2.10 3.17
CA TRP A 274 10.47 -2.25 4.02
C TRP A 274 10.74 -3.30 5.09
N ILE A 275 11.00 -2.83 6.33
CA ILE A 275 11.56 -3.65 7.39
C ILE A 275 10.55 -3.80 8.55
N PRO A 276 10.14 -5.04 8.90
CA PRO A 276 9.34 -5.29 10.08
C PRO A 276 10.17 -5.17 11.37
N THR A 277 9.60 -4.57 12.41
CA THR A 277 10.24 -4.46 13.73
C THR A 277 10.01 -5.68 14.61
N GLY A 278 9.15 -6.61 14.20
CA GLY A 278 8.78 -7.78 14.98
C GLY A 278 9.86 -8.87 15.00
N PRO A 279 9.75 -9.83 15.94
CA PRO A 279 10.66 -10.96 16.03
C PRO A 279 10.47 -11.92 14.85
N PRO A 280 11.44 -12.82 14.59
CA PRO A 280 11.31 -13.84 13.57
C PRO A 280 10.04 -14.69 13.75
N PHE A 281 9.33 -14.91 12.66
CA PHE A 281 8.10 -15.69 12.63
C PHE A 281 8.37 -17.13 12.19
N LYS A 282 7.84 -18.08 12.94
CA LYS A 282 7.77 -19.49 12.54
C LYS A 282 6.33 -19.82 12.09
N PRO A 283 6.09 -20.60 11.03
CA PRO A 283 6.95 -21.66 10.47
C PRO A 283 7.78 -21.26 9.27
N LEU A 284 7.70 -20.03 8.76
CA LEU A 284 8.43 -19.60 7.57
C LEU A 284 9.74 -18.87 7.94
N PRO A 285 10.90 -19.54 8.00
CA PRO A 285 12.16 -18.85 8.20
C PRO A 285 12.64 -18.21 6.89
N PRO A 286 13.29 -17.07 6.95
CA PRO A 286 13.58 -16.22 8.09
C PRO A 286 12.83 -14.88 8.03
N MET A 287 11.50 -14.87 7.93
CA MET A 287 10.69 -13.65 7.94
C MET A 287 10.44 -13.16 9.36
N ASN A 288 10.47 -11.85 9.54
CA ASN A 288 10.06 -11.22 10.77
C ASN A 288 8.54 -11.00 10.81
N SER A 289 7.98 -10.84 12.01
CA SER A 289 6.55 -10.62 12.19
C SER A 289 6.14 -9.23 11.74
N TRP A 290 5.10 -9.19 10.92
CA TRP A 290 4.46 -7.94 10.47
C TRP A 290 3.40 -7.47 11.45
N PHE A 291 2.62 -8.39 12.02
CA PHE A 291 1.56 -8.11 12.98
C PHE A 291 2.00 -8.37 14.41
N TRP A 292 1.40 -7.63 15.32
CA TRP A 292 1.52 -7.91 16.74
C TRP A 292 0.85 -9.25 17.13
N ARG A 293 1.41 -9.90 18.11
CA ARG A 293 0.87 -11.11 18.78
C ARG A 293 1.40 -11.18 20.21
N PRO A 294 0.79 -12.00 21.11
CA PRO A 294 1.31 -12.21 22.46
C PRO A 294 2.79 -12.60 22.43
N GLY A 295 3.59 -11.92 23.26
CA GLY A 295 5.05 -12.08 23.28
C GLY A 295 5.81 -11.33 22.19
N PHE A 296 5.15 -10.47 21.41
CA PHE A 296 5.79 -9.60 20.43
C PHE A 296 6.72 -8.61 21.11
N THR A 297 7.97 -8.58 20.68
CA THR A 297 8.98 -7.59 21.07
C THR A 297 9.48 -6.87 19.84
N THR A 298 9.68 -5.57 19.92
CA THR A 298 10.28 -4.81 18.81
C THR A 298 11.79 -5.02 18.75
N GLN A 299 12.38 -4.80 17.59
CA GLN A 299 13.83 -4.66 17.45
C GLN A 299 14.36 -3.60 18.42
N SER A 300 15.65 -3.71 18.81
CA SER A 300 16.27 -2.71 19.69
C SER A 300 16.39 -1.34 19.02
N ALA A 301 16.47 -0.30 19.84
CA ALA A 301 16.63 1.08 19.38
C ALA A 301 17.88 1.26 18.50
N GLU A 302 18.98 0.60 18.88
CA GLU A 302 20.25 0.63 18.13
C GLU A 302 20.10 -0.02 16.75
N LYS A 303 19.34 -1.14 16.67
CA LYS A 303 19.09 -1.85 15.41
C LYS A 303 18.27 -0.98 14.47
N ILE A 304 17.19 -0.38 14.94
CA ILE A 304 16.35 0.55 14.16
C ILE A 304 17.19 1.74 13.66
N ALA A 305 17.99 2.34 14.52
CA ALA A 305 18.87 3.46 14.14
C ALA A 305 19.96 3.05 13.14
N SER A 306 20.50 1.82 13.25
CA SER A 306 21.43 1.28 12.27
C SER A 306 20.79 1.10 10.90
N GLU A 307 19.59 0.50 10.84
CA GLU A 307 18.85 0.29 9.60
C GLU A 307 18.52 1.61 8.90
N TYR A 308 18.09 2.63 9.66
CA TYR A 308 17.88 3.97 9.12
C TYR A 308 19.17 4.56 8.51
N ASN A 309 20.30 4.49 9.23
CA ASN A 309 21.57 5.03 8.74
C ASN A 309 22.07 4.26 7.51
N ASP A 310 21.93 2.92 7.51
CA ASP A 310 22.32 2.09 6.39
C ASP A 310 21.49 2.40 5.13
N CYS A 311 20.17 2.54 5.26
CA CYS A 311 19.32 2.94 4.15
C CYS A 311 19.73 4.30 3.59
N ARG A 312 19.94 5.29 4.47
CA ARG A 312 20.35 6.64 4.07
C ARG A 312 21.70 6.65 3.35
N GLN A 313 22.69 5.91 3.85
CA GLN A 313 24.02 5.82 3.24
C GLN A 313 23.99 5.08 1.88
N ARG A 314 23.03 4.17 1.71
CA ARG A 314 22.88 3.33 0.52
C ARG A 314 21.84 3.87 -0.47
N HIS A 315 21.49 5.16 -0.36
CA HIS A 315 20.55 5.85 -1.25
C HIS A 315 19.20 5.14 -1.37
N SER A 316 18.62 4.75 -0.22
CA SER A 316 17.33 4.09 -0.12
C SER A 316 16.46 4.75 0.94
N ASN A 317 15.15 4.73 0.76
CA ASN A 317 14.22 5.04 1.84
C ASN A 317 14.11 3.84 2.79
N LEU A 318 13.83 4.13 4.06
CA LEU A 318 13.38 3.13 5.02
C LEU A 318 11.86 3.30 5.23
N LEU A 319 11.10 2.22 5.04
CA LEU A 319 9.73 2.08 5.52
C LEU A 319 9.74 1.09 6.68
N LEU A 320 9.68 1.58 7.91
CA LEU A 320 9.74 0.77 9.12
C LEU A 320 8.33 0.33 9.54
N ASN A 321 8.09 -0.96 9.71
CA ASN A 321 6.79 -1.45 10.13
C ASN A 321 6.62 -1.41 11.64
N LEU A 322 5.52 -0.82 12.10
CA LEU A 322 5.07 -0.77 13.48
C LEU A 322 3.75 -1.55 13.62
N SER A 323 3.60 -2.28 14.72
CA SER A 323 2.49 -3.22 14.89
C SER A 323 1.69 -2.90 16.15
N PRO A 324 0.55 -2.21 16.03
CA PRO A 324 -0.37 -2.00 17.15
C PRO A 324 -0.91 -3.34 17.66
N ASP A 325 -1.15 -3.44 18.96
CA ASP A 325 -1.69 -4.62 19.62
C ASP A 325 -3.22 -4.74 19.50
N THR A 326 -3.80 -5.75 20.13
CA THR A 326 -5.26 -5.99 20.11
C THR A 326 -6.07 -4.92 20.85
N SER A 327 -5.44 -4.06 21.65
CA SER A 327 -6.13 -2.88 22.20
C SER A 327 -6.33 -1.80 21.14
N GLY A 328 -5.53 -1.81 20.05
CA GLY A 328 -5.49 -0.79 19.04
C GLY A 328 -4.48 0.33 19.33
N ARG A 329 -3.45 0.05 20.14
CA ARG A 329 -2.36 0.98 20.48
C ARG A 329 -1.01 0.34 20.17
N LEU A 330 0.00 1.16 19.91
CA LEU A 330 1.38 0.69 20.02
C LEU A 330 1.68 0.45 21.50
N PRO A 331 2.21 -0.74 21.88
CA PRO A 331 2.60 -1.03 23.27
C PRO A 331 3.57 0.03 23.82
N ASP A 332 3.43 0.35 25.12
CA ASP A 332 4.24 1.41 25.73
C ASP A 332 5.75 1.10 25.69
N GLU A 333 6.13 -0.18 25.77
CA GLU A 333 7.51 -0.63 25.59
C GLU A 333 8.01 -0.33 24.18
N ALA A 334 7.20 -0.61 23.13
CA ALA A 334 7.53 -0.29 21.76
C ALA A 334 7.69 1.22 21.56
N VAL A 335 6.78 2.04 22.11
CA VAL A 335 6.85 3.50 22.06
C VAL A 335 8.13 4.02 22.71
N SER A 336 8.48 3.49 23.89
CA SER A 336 9.71 3.87 24.60
C SER A 336 10.97 3.55 23.79
N ASN A 337 11.02 2.36 23.20
CA ASN A 337 12.11 1.91 22.34
C ASN A 337 12.26 2.77 21.07
N LEU A 338 11.14 3.13 20.44
CA LEU A 338 11.12 4.02 19.26
C LEU A 338 11.61 5.45 19.61
N HIS A 339 11.25 5.96 20.78
CA HIS A 339 11.78 7.24 21.25
C HIS A 339 13.31 7.20 21.49
N GLU A 340 13.84 6.10 21.99
CA GLU A 340 15.30 5.94 22.13
C GLU A 340 15.97 5.82 20.75
N ALA A 341 15.39 5.10 19.80
CA ALA A 341 15.88 5.06 18.42
C ALA A 341 15.96 6.47 17.81
N ALA A 342 14.91 7.29 18.02
CA ALA A 342 14.90 8.68 17.59
C ALA A 342 16.06 9.49 18.17
N ARG A 343 16.38 9.31 19.46
CA ARG A 343 17.53 9.99 20.11
C ARG A 343 18.87 9.57 19.49
N ILE A 344 19.02 8.28 19.19
CA ILE A 344 20.25 7.75 18.57
C ILE A 344 20.41 8.32 17.15
N ILE A 345 19.33 8.34 16.36
CA ILE A 345 19.31 8.90 15.00
C ILE A 345 19.72 10.37 15.02
N ASN A 346 19.10 11.17 15.91
CA ASN A 346 19.35 12.63 15.98
C ASN A 346 20.74 12.99 16.51
N ARG A 347 21.41 12.13 17.30
CA ARG A 347 22.78 12.36 17.76
C ARG A 347 23.83 12.17 16.67
N LYS A 348 23.50 11.42 15.61
CA LYS A 348 24.41 11.11 14.50
C LYS A 348 24.13 11.92 13.23
N SER A 349 23.05 12.72 13.22
CA SER A 349 22.70 13.66 12.15
C SER A 349 23.35 15.02 12.38
#